data_15b2c36af61510464cd2bb80732e6ede
#
_entry.id   15b2c36af61510464cd2bb80732e6ede
#
_cell.length_a   1.000
_cell.length_b   1.000
_cell.length_c   1.000
_cell.angle_alpha   90.00
_cell.angle_beta   90.00
_cell.angle_gamma   90.00
#
_symmetry.space_group_name_H-M   'P 1'
#
loop_
_entity.id
_entity.type
_entity.pdbx_description
1 polymer ?
#
loop_
_entity_poly.entity_id
_entity_poly.type
_entity_poly.pdbx_seq_one_letter_code
_entity_poly.pdbx_strand_id
1 'polypeptide(L)'
;MTMQLIFLVVLLASACQVQAKAVFAHYMLGNSHNYTKENWVEDISAAKEAHIDAFALNTGFGLDFHHLLVDVFSIAATMDFKLFLSLDYSGDGHWPEDQVINYLKEFTKLPAYFKTNGNKPLVSTFEGSQAVGDWANIKDKVDCFFMPEWSAFRPSRSISYEQVDGLMSWTAWPNGTDEMTTEVDKEYVEALNGKPYIMPVSPWFYTNMVRYNKNWVWQGDDLWYTRWQQVLEIEPEYVEILTWNDYGESHYIGPIHETGLSVFDYAEAPFNYAKGMPHDGWRKFLPYVIDLYKNGGKDAQITDEGIVSWYRINPASACSSGKTTGNTETQHQQILEPQEVLKDKVFFSALLESTADVSVAIGGKDRAASWTNTPDGGGKGIYHGSIPINNQTGAVVVTLTRDNELLAEIQGHQITTNCVRNMTNWNAWVGNATSTGPKPVSSSSTSSKHESSSSRVVLSGLIHVAMAWIAFFVLA
;
A
#
# COMPACT_ATOMS: atom_id res chain seq x y z
N MET A 1 12.34 -73.17 4.02
CA MET A 1 12.23 -72.10 3.02
C MET A 1 11.18 -71.11 3.49
N THR A 2 11.59 -70.09 4.16
CA THR A 2 10.75 -69.01 4.68
C THR A 2 10.88 -67.79 3.79
N MET A 3 9.80 -67.47 3.06
CA MET A 3 9.69 -66.30 2.21
C MET A 3 9.37 -65.10 3.08
N GLN A 4 10.31 -64.15 3.20
CA GLN A 4 10.09 -62.82 3.81
C GLN A 4 9.43 -61.91 2.80
N LEU A 5 8.20 -61.52 3.10
CA LEU A 5 7.50 -60.45 2.36
C LEU A 5 8.01 -59.09 2.85
N ILE A 6 8.72 -58.37 2.02
CA ILE A 6 9.14 -56.98 2.28
C ILE A 6 7.96 -56.07 1.85
N PHE A 7 7.26 -55.46 2.83
CA PHE A 7 6.31 -54.39 2.60
C PHE A 7 7.07 -53.08 2.38
N LEU A 8 7.09 -52.60 1.15
CA LEU A 8 7.58 -51.28 0.80
C LEU A 8 6.46 -50.26 1.13
N VAL A 9 6.54 -49.55 2.24
CA VAL A 9 5.67 -48.42 2.56
C VAL A 9 6.21 -47.22 1.82
N VAL A 10 5.54 -46.87 0.71
CA VAL A 10 5.76 -45.60 0.01
C VAL A 10 5.02 -44.51 0.78
N LEU A 11 5.72 -43.74 1.62
CA LEU A 11 5.25 -42.51 2.21
C LEU A 11 5.16 -41.49 1.09
N LEU A 12 3.96 -41.27 0.55
CA LEU A 12 3.63 -40.07 -0.24
C LEU A 12 3.62 -38.89 0.73
N ALA A 13 4.78 -38.25 0.87
CA ALA A 13 4.85 -36.91 1.43
C ALA A 13 4.18 -35.99 0.39
N SER A 14 2.89 -35.67 0.62
CA SER A 14 2.28 -34.49 -0.01
C SER A 14 3.08 -33.30 0.49
N ALA A 15 4.06 -32.86 -0.29
CA ALA A 15 4.66 -31.56 -0.09
C ALA A 15 3.51 -30.53 -0.31
N CYS A 16 2.94 -30.05 0.78
CA CYS A 16 2.15 -28.83 0.73
C CYS A 16 3.09 -27.77 0.16
N GLN A 17 2.95 -27.43 -1.09
CA GLN A 17 3.66 -26.28 -1.67
C GLN A 17 3.08 -25.06 -0.97
N VAL A 18 3.79 -24.57 0.05
CA VAL A 18 3.48 -23.28 0.65
C VAL A 18 3.63 -22.26 -0.48
N GLN A 19 2.52 -21.67 -0.87
CA GLN A 19 2.50 -20.60 -1.87
C GLN A 19 3.32 -19.44 -1.30
N ALA A 20 4.28 -18.90 -2.05
CA ALA A 20 5.06 -17.78 -1.58
C ALA A 20 4.13 -16.57 -1.48
N LYS A 21 4.06 -15.97 -0.29
CA LYS A 21 3.30 -14.77 -0.03
C LYS A 21 3.83 -13.61 -0.87
N ALA A 22 2.94 -12.78 -1.43
CA ALA A 22 3.32 -11.58 -2.17
C ALA A 22 2.42 -10.40 -1.81
N VAL A 23 2.97 -9.19 -1.97
CA VAL A 23 2.25 -7.92 -1.76
C VAL A 23 2.23 -7.15 -3.06
N PHE A 24 1.05 -6.74 -3.47
CA PHE A 24 0.79 -5.96 -4.67
C PHE A 24 0.34 -4.55 -4.32
N ALA A 25 0.46 -3.62 -5.26
CA ALA A 25 -0.24 -2.35 -5.19
C ALA A 25 -1.09 -2.16 -6.45
N HIS A 26 -2.36 -1.83 -6.25
CA HIS A 26 -3.30 -1.53 -7.32
C HIS A 26 -2.88 -0.23 -7.99
N TYR A 27 -2.71 -0.25 -9.29
CA TYR A 27 -2.14 0.85 -10.06
C TYR A 27 -3.12 1.31 -11.14
N MET A 28 -3.62 2.54 -11.00
CA MET A 28 -4.54 3.16 -11.96
C MET A 28 -3.76 3.59 -13.21
N LEU A 29 -3.77 2.76 -14.25
CA LEU A 29 -3.02 3.02 -15.48
C LEU A 29 -3.49 4.33 -16.17
N GLY A 30 -4.77 4.66 -16.04
CA GLY A 30 -5.34 5.89 -16.56
C GLY A 30 -4.71 7.17 -16.00
N ASN A 31 -4.25 7.15 -14.76
CA ASN A 31 -3.59 8.30 -14.12
C ASN A 31 -2.13 8.50 -14.59
N SER A 32 -1.59 7.57 -15.37
CA SER A 32 -0.24 7.66 -15.93
C SER A 32 -0.19 8.00 -17.43
N HIS A 33 -1.29 8.49 -18.01
CA HIS A 33 -1.40 8.77 -19.44
C HIS A 33 -0.29 9.68 -19.99
N ASN A 34 0.19 10.62 -19.20
CA ASN A 34 1.25 11.57 -19.58
C ASN A 34 2.57 11.29 -18.84
N TYR A 35 2.80 10.06 -18.37
CA TYR A 35 4.04 9.73 -17.68
C TYR A 35 5.22 9.71 -18.62
N THR A 36 6.35 10.18 -18.11
CA THR A 36 7.65 9.96 -18.72
C THR A 36 8.26 8.65 -18.22
N LYS A 37 9.36 8.23 -18.84
CA LYS A 37 10.11 7.05 -18.35
C LYS A 37 10.58 7.26 -16.90
N GLU A 38 10.95 8.48 -16.54
CA GLU A 38 11.44 8.84 -15.19
C GLU A 38 10.36 8.65 -14.15
N ASN A 39 9.08 8.98 -14.44
CA ASN A 39 7.97 8.74 -13.53
C ASN A 39 7.77 7.24 -13.25
N TRP A 40 7.83 6.41 -14.30
CA TRP A 40 7.77 4.95 -14.13
C TRP A 40 8.93 4.39 -13.32
N VAL A 41 10.15 4.90 -13.54
CA VAL A 41 11.33 4.50 -12.78
C VAL A 41 11.20 4.90 -11.31
N GLU A 42 10.69 6.10 -11.01
CA GLU A 42 10.44 6.58 -9.66
C GLU A 42 9.40 5.70 -8.94
N ASP A 43 8.26 5.43 -9.57
CA ASP A 43 7.21 4.58 -9.01
C ASP A 43 7.71 3.17 -8.71
N ILE A 44 8.37 2.52 -9.66
CA ILE A 44 8.90 1.17 -9.48
C ILE A 44 10.00 1.14 -8.42
N SER A 45 10.88 2.14 -8.37
CA SER A 45 11.93 2.23 -7.34
C SER A 45 11.31 2.35 -5.95
N ALA A 46 10.35 3.25 -5.78
CA ALA A 46 9.66 3.45 -4.52
C ALA A 46 8.85 2.21 -4.07
N ALA A 47 8.25 1.47 -5.01
CA ALA A 47 7.56 0.22 -4.73
C ALA A 47 8.54 -0.89 -4.28
N LYS A 48 9.69 -1.01 -4.94
CA LYS A 48 10.74 -1.96 -4.54
C LYS A 48 11.33 -1.61 -3.17
N GLU A 49 11.58 -0.34 -2.90
CA GLU A 49 12.03 0.13 -1.58
C GLU A 49 11.01 -0.19 -0.48
N ALA A 50 9.72 -0.21 -0.82
CA ALA A 50 8.65 -0.61 0.07
C ALA A 50 8.43 -2.13 0.17
N HIS A 51 9.26 -2.97 -0.48
CA HIS A 51 9.17 -4.44 -0.57
C HIS A 51 7.88 -4.95 -1.24
N ILE A 52 7.23 -4.12 -2.06
CA ILE A 52 6.10 -4.52 -2.91
C ILE A 52 6.63 -5.36 -4.07
N ASP A 53 5.95 -6.47 -4.38
CA ASP A 53 6.41 -7.46 -5.37
C ASP A 53 5.94 -7.15 -6.79
N ALA A 54 4.76 -6.54 -6.94
CA ALA A 54 4.19 -6.23 -8.25
C ALA A 54 3.17 -5.09 -8.20
N PHE A 55 2.92 -4.47 -9.37
CA PHE A 55 1.72 -3.67 -9.56
C PHE A 55 0.61 -4.49 -10.25
N ALA A 56 -0.61 -4.38 -9.70
CA ALA A 56 -1.84 -4.80 -10.36
C ALA A 56 -2.32 -3.65 -11.26
N LEU A 57 -2.08 -3.75 -12.56
CA LEU A 57 -2.38 -2.68 -13.49
C LEU A 57 -3.87 -2.63 -13.83
N ASN A 58 -4.60 -1.69 -13.20
CA ASN A 58 -5.99 -1.43 -13.52
C ASN A 58 -6.08 -0.83 -14.92
N THR A 59 -6.76 -1.56 -15.81
CA THR A 59 -6.84 -1.24 -17.22
C THR A 59 -8.29 -1.28 -17.67
N GLY A 60 -8.88 -0.12 -17.97
CA GLY A 60 -10.24 0.01 -18.49
C GLY A 60 -10.33 -0.27 -19.99
N PHE A 61 -11.51 -0.73 -20.44
CA PHE A 61 -11.81 -0.90 -21.86
C PHE A 61 -12.13 0.44 -22.51
N GLY A 62 -11.74 0.59 -23.79
CA GLY A 62 -12.09 1.80 -24.58
C GLY A 62 -11.10 2.95 -24.49
N LEU A 63 -10.13 2.88 -23.61
CA LEU A 63 -9.00 3.81 -23.56
C LEU A 63 -7.78 3.18 -24.24
N ASP A 64 -7.00 3.98 -24.97
CA ASP A 64 -5.77 3.48 -25.61
C ASP A 64 -4.64 3.34 -24.57
N PHE A 65 -4.72 2.29 -23.77
CA PHE A 65 -3.70 1.95 -22.78
C PHE A 65 -2.59 1.05 -23.30
N HIS A 66 -2.71 0.55 -24.52
CA HIS A 66 -1.74 -0.41 -25.04
C HIS A 66 -0.30 0.13 -25.03
N HIS A 67 -0.11 1.37 -25.45
CA HIS A 67 1.22 2.00 -25.45
C HIS A 67 1.79 2.14 -24.01
N LEU A 68 0.96 2.47 -23.02
CA LEU A 68 1.39 2.57 -21.61
C LEU A 68 1.80 1.20 -21.07
N LEU A 69 1.06 0.14 -21.41
CA LEU A 69 1.41 -1.23 -21.04
C LEU A 69 2.75 -1.65 -21.65
N VAL A 70 2.98 -1.36 -22.94
CA VAL A 70 4.26 -1.65 -23.60
C VAL A 70 5.41 -0.95 -22.89
N ASP A 71 5.23 0.31 -22.56
CA ASP A 71 6.26 1.13 -21.89
C ASP A 71 6.55 0.61 -20.48
N VAL A 72 5.53 0.43 -19.64
CA VAL A 72 5.73 0.02 -18.25
C VAL A 72 6.30 -1.40 -18.17
N PHE A 73 5.84 -2.35 -18.99
CA PHE A 73 6.42 -3.70 -19.02
C PHE A 73 7.89 -3.70 -19.45
N SER A 74 8.25 -2.84 -20.43
CA SER A 74 9.63 -2.69 -20.88
C SER A 74 10.53 -2.14 -19.76
N ILE A 75 10.07 -1.13 -19.04
CA ILE A 75 10.81 -0.52 -17.92
C ILE A 75 10.92 -1.50 -16.75
N ALA A 76 9.82 -2.13 -16.35
CA ALA A 76 9.78 -3.09 -15.26
C ALA A 76 10.73 -4.28 -15.49
N ALA A 77 10.85 -4.75 -16.73
CA ALA A 77 11.80 -5.80 -17.09
C ALA A 77 13.26 -5.39 -16.84
N THR A 78 13.62 -4.13 -17.05
CA THR A 78 14.98 -3.62 -16.79
C THR A 78 15.27 -3.42 -15.30
N MET A 79 14.21 -3.29 -14.50
CA MET A 79 14.29 -3.02 -13.07
C MET A 79 14.05 -4.28 -12.21
N ASP A 80 13.84 -5.44 -12.83
CA ASP A 80 13.44 -6.69 -12.15
C ASP A 80 12.25 -6.47 -11.21
N PHE A 81 11.19 -5.88 -11.74
CA PHE A 81 9.92 -5.67 -11.05
C PHE A 81 8.80 -6.37 -11.80
N LYS A 82 7.75 -6.79 -11.10
CA LYS A 82 6.67 -7.57 -11.71
C LYS A 82 5.40 -6.75 -11.85
N LEU A 83 4.60 -7.12 -12.85
CA LEU A 83 3.34 -6.50 -13.19
C LEU A 83 2.33 -7.58 -13.58
N PHE A 84 1.05 -7.36 -13.33
CA PHE A 84 -0.02 -8.17 -13.91
C PHE A 84 -1.23 -7.32 -14.26
N LEU A 85 -2.09 -7.82 -15.12
CA LEU A 85 -3.29 -7.10 -15.55
C LEU A 85 -4.43 -7.31 -14.54
N SER A 86 -5.04 -6.20 -14.12
CA SER A 86 -6.31 -6.12 -13.42
C SER A 86 -7.30 -5.43 -14.36
N LEU A 87 -8.15 -6.21 -15.03
CA LEU A 87 -9.04 -5.68 -16.07
C LEU A 87 -10.25 -5.02 -15.41
N ASP A 88 -10.44 -3.72 -15.66
CA ASP A 88 -11.56 -2.96 -15.11
C ASP A 88 -12.79 -3.10 -16.04
N TYR A 89 -13.85 -3.72 -15.50
CA TYR A 89 -15.12 -3.90 -16.20
C TYR A 89 -16.16 -2.85 -15.85
N SER A 90 -15.82 -1.92 -14.96
CA SER A 90 -16.75 -0.90 -14.42
C SER A 90 -16.43 0.52 -14.90
N GLY A 91 -15.16 0.84 -15.16
CA GLY A 91 -14.73 2.21 -15.42
C GLY A 91 -15.16 2.74 -16.79
N ASP A 92 -14.79 2.06 -17.87
CA ASP A 92 -15.00 2.52 -19.26
C ASP A 92 -15.79 1.51 -20.11
N GLY A 93 -16.52 0.60 -19.47
CA GLY A 93 -17.36 -0.39 -20.10
C GLY A 93 -16.83 -1.81 -20.04
N HIS A 94 -17.58 -2.69 -20.68
CA HIS A 94 -17.35 -4.12 -20.64
C HIS A 94 -16.23 -4.53 -21.61
N TRP A 95 -15.26 -5.29 -21.11
CA TRP A 95 -14.18 -5.85 -21.94
C TRP A 95 -14.72 -6.92 -22.90
N PRO A 96 -14.56 -6.77 -24.21
CA PRO A 96 -14.84 -7.84 -25.16
C PRO A 96 -13.88 -9.02 -24.97
N GLU A 97 -14.41 -10.25 -24.97
CA GLU A 97 -13.65 -11.47 -24.74
C GLU A 97 -12.41 -11.62 -25.62
N ASP A 98 -12.55 -11.32 -26.93
CA ASP A 98 -11.46 -11.42 -27.90
C ASP A 98 -10.33 -10.44 -27.62
N GLN A 99 -10.64 -9.27 -27.11
CA GLN A 99 -9.64 -8.29 -26.71
C GLN A 99 -8.91 -8.72 -25.43
N VAL A 100 -9.62 -9.25 -24.44
CA VAL A 100 -8.99 -9.86 -23.25
C VAL A 100 -7.99 -10.94 -23.67
N ILE A 101 -8.41 -11.85 -24.54
CA ILE A 101 -7.53 -12.91 -25.08
C ILE A 101 -6.29 -12.34 -25.77
N ASN A 102 -6.44 -11.27 -26.56
CA ASN A 102 -5.32 -10.65 -27.27
C ASN A 102 -4.32 -10.01 -26.30
N TYR A 103 -4.81 -9.22 -25.33
CA TYR A 103 -3.97 -8.60 -24.29
C TYR A 103 -3.23 -9.67 -23.47
N LEU A 104 -3.93 -10.69 -23.01
CA LEU A 104 -3.29 -11.76 -22.23
C LEU A 104 -2.25 -12.53 -23.06
N LYS A 105 -2.53 -12.85 -24.35
CA LYS A 105 -1.55 -13.50 -25.24
C LYS A 105 -0.30 -12.68 -25.47
N GLU A 106 -0.40 -11.38 -25.46
CA GLU A 106 0.71 -10.47 -25.66
C GLU A 106 1.55 -10.32 -24.37
N PHE A 107 0.93 -9.86 -23.29
CA PHE A 107 1.63 -9.43 -22.10
C PHE A 107 2.07 -10.56 -21.17
N THR A 108 1.33 -11.67 -21.04
CA THR A 108 1.66 -12.77 -20.13
C THR A 108 2.97 -13.50 -20.45
N LYS A 109 3.52 -13.30 -21.64
CA LYS A 109 4.80 -13.87 -22.09
C LYS A 109 6.01 -13.05 -21.67
N LEU A 110 5.78 -11.80 -21.28
CA LEU A 110 6.87 -10.87 -20.94
C LEU A 110 7.57 -11.28 -19.64
N PRO A 111 8.89 -11.09 -19.53
CA PRO A 111 9.64 -11.47 -18.34
C PRO A 111 9.19 -10.74 -17.06
N ALA A 112 8.67 -9.51 -17.20
CA ALA A 112 8.15 -8.73 -16.09
C ALA A 112 6.73 -9.13 -15.66
N TYR A 113 6.06 -10.06 -16.35
CA TYR A 113 4.73 -10.49 -15.94
C TYR A 113 4.79 -11.35 -14.67
N PHE A 114 3.97 -11.00 -13.66
CA PHE A 114 3.89 -11.76 -12.42
C PHE A 114 3.26 -13.14 -12.66
N LYS A 115 3.90 -14.15 -12.10
CA LYS A 115 3.43 -15.54 -12.18
C LYS A 115 3.35 -16.14 -10.78
N THR A 116 2.30 -16.89 -10.54
CA THR A 116 2.12 -17.67 -9.32
C THR A 116 3.19 -18.78 -9.20
N ASN A 117 3.28 -19.43 -8.04
CA ASN A 117 4.22 -20.55 -7.83
C ASN A 117 4.06 -21.72 -8.84
N GLY A 118 2.86 -21.89 -9.40
CA GLY A 118 2.61 -22.82 -10.51
C GLY A 118 3.08 -22.31 -11.87
N ASN A 119 3.84 -21.20 -11.90
CA ASN A 119 4.33 -20.54 -13.12
C ASN A 119 3.21 -20.07 -14.07
N LYS A 120 1.96 -19.93 -13.58
CA LYS A 120 0.84 -19.39 -14.35
C LYS A 120 0.78 -17.87 -14.18
N PRO A 121 0.58 -17.10 -15.25
CA PRO A 121 0.41 -15.66 -15.16
C PRO A 121 -0.85 -15.34 -14.36
N LEU A 122 -0.71 -14.45 -13.35
CA LEU A 122 -1.83 -13.97 -12.54
C LEU A 122 -2.65 -12.96 -13.35
N VAL A 123 -3.97 -13.11 -13.32
CA VAL A 123 -4.91 -12.14 -13.91
C VAL A 123 -5.99 -11.85 -12.88
N SER A 124 -6.27 -10.57 -12.70
CA SER A 124 -7.37 -10.11 -11.84
C SER A 124 -8.36 -9.27 -12.66
N THR A 125 -9.49 -8.95 -12.07
CA THR A 125 -10.46 -7.98 -12.57
C THR A 125 -10.90 -7.07 -11.43
N PHE A 126 -11.30 -5.85 -11.79
CA PHE A 126 -12.18 -5.04 -10.96
C PHE A 126 -13.59 -5.17 -11.52
N GLU A 127 -14.53 -5.70 -10.72
CA GLU A 127 -15.87 -6.10 -11.13
C GLU A 127 -15.89 -7.07 -12.33
N GLY A 128 -16.96 -7.11 -13.12
CA GLY A 128 -17.08 -7.96 -14.32
C GLY A 128 -17.77 -9.30 -14.05
N SER A 129 -18.53 -9.44 -12.97
CA SER A 129 -19.28 -10.68 -12.68
C SER A 129 -20.24 -11.10 -13.79
N GLN A 130 -20.74 -10.16 -14.60
CA GLN A 130 -21.58 -10.44 -15.77
C GLN A 130 -20.82 -11.09 -16.93
N ALA A 131 -19.48 -10.98 -16.97
CA ALA A 131 -18.60 -11.60 -17.97
C ALA A 131 -18.08 -12.97 -17.53
N VAL A 132 -18.59 -13.56 -16.45
CA VAL A 132 -18.11 -14.84 -15.92
C VAL A 132 -18.09 -15.95 -16.97
N GLY A 133 -19.04 -15.94 -17.94
CA GLY A 133 -19.14 -16.93 -19.02
C GLY A 133 -17.94 -16.92 -19.97
N ASP A 134 -17.30 -15.77 -20.19
CA ASP A 134 -16.21 -15.59 -21.15
C ASP A 134 -14.93 -16.26 -20.65
N TRP A 135 -14.74 -16.35 -19.33
CA TRP A 135 -13.52 -16.85 -18.73
C TRP A 135 -13.23 -18.32 -19.00
N ALA A 136 -14.24 -19.12 -19.32
CA ALA A 136 -14.02 -20.50 -19.73
C ALA A 136 -13.23 -20.56 -21.06
N ASN A 137 -13.63 -19.77 -22.07
CA ASN A 137 -12.94 -19.68 -23.35
C ASN A 137 -11.62 -18.91 -23.23
N ILE A 138 -11.56 -17.84 -22.43
CA ILE A 138 -10.31 -17.10 -22.18
C ILE A 138 -9.24 -18.06 -21.66
N LYS A 139 -9.55 -18.87 -20.62
CA LYS A 139 -8.60 -19.83 -20.03
C LYS A 139 -8.24 -20.99 -20.98
N ASP A 140 -9.13 -21.38 -21.90
CA ASP A 140 -8.79 -22.34 -22.97
C ASP A 140 -7.74 -21.78 -23.94
N LYS A 141 -7.74 -20.47 -24.18
CA LYS A 141 -6.81 -19.79 -25.10
C LYS A 141 -5.53 -19.29 -24.42
N VAL A 142 -5.58 -19.02 -23.12
CA VAL A 142 -4.45 -18.52 -22.31
C VAL A 142 -4.45 -19.23 -20.96
N ASP A 143 -3.45 -20.09 -20.73
CA ASP A 143 -3.30 -20.77 -19.43
C ASP A 143 -2.86 -19.76 -18.36
N CYS A 144 -3.84 -19.14 -17.68
CA CYS A 144 -3.65 -18.14 -16.64
C CYS A 144 -4.23 -18.59 -15.30
N PHE A 145 -3.80 -17.92 -14.22
CA PHE A 145 -4.33 -18.05 -12.87
C PHE A 145 -5.26 -16.87 -12.61
N PHE A 146 -6.56 -17.14 -12.51
CA PHE A 146 -7.60 -16.11 -12.48
C PHE A 146 -8.13 -15.87 -11.07
N MET A 147 -7.94 -14.66 -10.56
CA MET A 147 -8.41 -14.20 -9.24
C MET A 147 -9.21 -12.91 -9.39
N PRO A 148 -10.51 -12.98 -9.73
CA PRO A 148 -11.34 -11.80 -9.89
C PRO A 148 -11.69 -11.13 -8.55
N GLU A 149 -11.95 -9.83 -8.61
CA GLU A 149 -12.74 -9.07 -7.66
C GLU A 149 -14.16 -8.93 -8.23
N TRP A 150 -15.16 -9.52 -7.56
CA TRP A 150 -16.56 -9.45 -7.96
C TRP A 150 -17.44 -9.12 -6.74
N SER A 151 -17.51 -7.83 -6.38
CA SER A 151 -18.31 -7.39 -5.23
C SER A 151 -19.81 -7.62 -5.40
N ALA A 152 -20.29 -7.76 -6.65
CA ALA A 152 -21.68 -8.12 -6.94
C ALA A 152 -22.08 -9.55 -6.52
N PHE A 153 -21.12 -10.42 -6.23
CA PHE A 153 -21.34 -11.79 -5.78
C PHE A 153 -20.76 -12.01 -4.39
N ARG A 154 -21.42 -12.87 -3.61
CA ARG A 154 -20.81 -13.42 -2.39
C ARG A 154 -19.64 -14.34 -2.78
N PRO A 155 -18.59 -14.45 -1.94
CA PRO A 155 -17.40 -15.27 -2.28
C PRO A 155 -17.74 -16.73 -2.57
N SER A 156 -18.70 -17.33 -1.86
CA SER A 156 -19.16 -18.71 -2.11
C SER A 156 -19.75 -18.92 -3.52
N ARG A 157 -20.41 -17.88 -4.07
CA ARG A 157 -20.88 -17.91 -5.46
C ARG A 157 -19.74 -17.72 -6.44
N SER A 158 -18.86 -16.76 -6.21
CA SER A 158 -17.73 -16.47 -7.10
C SER A 158 -16.83 -17.68 -7.27
N ILE A 159 -16.51 -18.38 -6.18
CA ILE A 159 -15.61 -19.55 -6.22
C ILE A 159 -16.25 -20.82 -6.79
N SER A 160 -17.58 -20.83 -6.92
CA SER A 160 -18.30 -21.98 -7.53
C SER A 160 -18.10 -22.11 -9.04
N TYR A 161 -17.57 -21.08 -9.68
CA TYR A 161 -17.22 -21.15 -11.12
C TYR A 161 -15.87 -21.81 -11.29
N GLU A 162 -15.81 -22.87 -12.14
CA GLU A 162 -14.61 -23.71 -12.34
C GLU A 162 -13.40 -22.94 -12.83
N GLN A 163 -13.60 -21.85 -13.58
CA GLN A 163 -12.53 -21.01 -14.10
C GLN A 163 -11.86 -20.12 -13.03
N VAL A 164 -12.43 -20.00 -11.82
CA VAL A 164 -11.89 -19.16 -10.75
C VAL A 164 -10.88 -19.94 -9.89
N ASP A 165 -9.65 -19.47 -9.85
CA ASP A 165 -8.55 -20.12 -9.13
C ASP A 165 -8.38 -19.57 -7.71
N GLY A 166 -8.84 -18.35 -7.44
CA GLY A 166 -8.86 -17.67 -6.16
C GLY A 166 -9.72 -16.42 -6.23
N LEU A 167 -9.76 -15.60 -5.20
CA LEU A 167 -10.58 -14.39 -5.17
C LEU A 167 -9.81 -13.21 -4.58
N MET A 168 -10.23 -12.01 -4.97
CA MET A 168 -9.93 -10.75 -4.33
C MET A 168 -11.21 -10.15 -3.76
N SER A 169 -11.13 -9.46 -2.62
CA SER A 169 -12.21 -8.57 -2.15
C SER A 169 -11.80 -7.10 -2.31
N TRP A 170 -12.80 -6.20 -2.37
CA TRP A 170 -12.55 -4.75 -2.37
C TRP A 170 -12.83 -4.10 -1.00
N THR A 171 -13.11 -4.92 0.02
CA THR A 171 -13.53 -4.48 1.36
C THR A 171 -12.30 -4.08 2.19
N ALA A 172 -11.75 -2.90 1.89
CA ALA A 172 -10.59 -2.36 2.60
C ALA A 172 -10.96 -1.33 3.69
N TRP A 173 -12.23 -0.91 3.76
CA TRP A 173 -12.73 0.12 4.68
C TRP A 173 -13.93 -0.41 5.47
N PRO A 174 -14.09 0.00 6.74
CA PRO A 174 -15.25 -0.36 7.53
C PRO A 174 -16.50 0.41 7.07
N ASN A 175 -17.67 -0.06 7.46
CA ASN A 175 -18.93 0.60 7.18
C ASN A 175 -19.22 1.67 8.25
N GLY A 176 -19.21 2.93 7.84
CA GLY A 176 -19.54 4.06 8.69
C GLY A 176 -18.60 4.24 9.88
N THR A 177 -19.19 4.15 11.08
CA THR A 177 -18.45 4.29 12.35
C THR A 177 -18.02 2.96 12.95
N ASP A 178 -18.28 1.85 12.26
CA ASP A 178 -17.90 0.52 12.72
C ASP A 178 -16.37 0.40 12.76
N GLU A 179 -15.88 -0.46 13.63
CA GLU A 179 -14.46 -0.81 13.62
C GLU A 179 -14.15 -1.74 12.45
N MET A 180 -12.98 -1.60 11.84
CA MET A 180 -12.53 -2.53 10.80
C MET A 180 -12.25 -3.90 11.42
N THR A 181 -13.00 -4.91 10.98
CA THR A 181 -12.90 -6.30 11.46
C THR A 181 -12.35 -7.22 10.37
N THR A 182 -12.06 -8.47 10.74
CA THR A 182 -11.64 -9.53 9.81
C THR A 182 -12.79 -10.43 9.37
N GLU A 183 -14.05 -10.06 9.65
CA GLU A 183 -15.21 -10.92 9.35
C GLU A 183 -15.36 -11.20 7.86
N VAL A 184 -15.24 -10.17 7.02
CA VAL A 184 -15.32 -10.33 5.56
C VAL A 184 -14.14 -11.16 5.04
N ASP A 185 -12.93 -10.90 5.53
CA ASP A 185 -11.75 -11.68 5.13
C ASP A 185 -11.91 -13.15 5.49
N LYS A 186 -12.45 -13.46 6.68
CA LYS A 186 -12.76 -14.83 7.13
C LYS A 186 -13.84 -15.49 6.27
N GLU A 187 -14.87 -14.73 5.82
CA GLU A 187 -15.90 -15.25 4.88
C GLU A 187 -15.24 -15.65 3.53
N TYR A 188 -14.29 -14.84 3.04
CA TYR A 188 -13.54 -15.18 1.81
C TYR A 188 -12.68 -16.42 2.00
N VAL A 189 -11.89 -16.49 3.08
CA VAL A 189 -11.01 -17.62 3.38
C VAL A 189 -11.82 -18.92 3.53
N GLU A 190 -12.94 -18.88 4.24
CA GLU A 190 -13.84 -20.03 4.40
C GLU A 190 -14.41 -20.49 3.04
N ALA A 191 -14.93 -19.58 2.24
CA ALA A 191 -15.50 -19.89 0.93
C ALA A 191 -14.46 -20.47 -0.04
N LEU A 192 -13.24 -19.97 0.01
CA LEU A 192 -12.11 -20.40 -0.83
C LEU A 192 -11.61 -21.81 -0.53
N ASN A 193 -11.79 -22.28 0.71
CA ASN A 193 -11.46 -23.64 1.13
C ASN A 193 -10.03 -24.08 0.69
N GLY A 194 -9.04 -23.23 0.93
CA GLY A 194 -7.63 -23.47 0.61
C GLY A 194 -7.18 -22.99 -0.77
N LYS A 195 -8.06 -22.37 -1.57
CA LYS A 195 -7.64 -21.57 -2.74
C LYS A 195 -7.17 -20.19 -2.26
N PRO A 196 -6.28 -19.51 -3.00
CA PRO A 196 -5.67 -18.26 -2.54
C PRO A 196 -6.65 -17.09 -2.48
N TYR A 197 -6.40 -16.22 -1.51
CA TYR A 197 -7.08 -14.96 -1.27
C TYR A 197 -6.14 -13.77 -1.47
N ILE A 198 -6.59 -12.74 -2.20
CA ILE A 198 -5.95 -11.41 -2.21
C ILE A 198 -6.72 -10.53 -1.23
N MET A 199 -6.09 -10.23 -0.08
CA MET A 199 -6.67 -9.38 0.96
C MET A 199 -6.36 -7.91 0.68
N PRO A 200 -7.37 -7.01 0.60
CA PRO A 200 -7.13 -5.60 0.36
C PRO A 200 -6.72 -4.88 1.64
N VAL A 201 -5.81 -3.92 1.51
CA VAL A 201 -5.47 -2.96 2.57
C VAL A 201 -5.47 -1.55 2.01
N SER A 202 -5.97 -0.58 2.78
CA SER A 202 -5.98 0.82 2.37
C SER A 202 -5.72 1.74 3.56
N PRO A 203 -5.05 2.89 3.36
CA PRO A 203 -4.79 3.83 4.46
C PRO A 203 -5.92 4.82 4.70
N TRP A 204 -6.67 5.20 3.66
CA TRP A 204 -7.61 6.32 3.66
C TRP A 204 -8.63 6.19 2.54
N PHE A 205 -9.70 7.00 2.59
CA PHE A 205 -10.61 7.19 1.45
C PHE A 205 -11.33 8.53 1.54
N TYR A 206 -11.17 9.34 0.51
CA TYR A 206 -11.99 10.50 0.23
C TYR A 206 -12.11 10.72 -1.27
N THR A 207 -13.30 10.96 -1.76
CA THR A 207 -13.55 11.31 -3.16
C THR A 207 -14.56 12.43 -3.30
N ASN A 208 -14.36 13.31 -4.27
CA ASN A 208 -15.33 14.31 -4.70
C ASN A 208 -15.16 14.55 -6.20
N MET A 209 -15.74 13.66 -6.99
CA MET A 209 -15.63 13.63 -8.45
C MET A 209 -17.03 13.72 -9.06
N VAL A 210 -17.46 14.95 -9.44
CA VAL A 210 -18.83 15.25 -9.87
C VAL A 210 -19.23 14.45 -11.10
N ARG A 211 -18.35 14.32 -12.09
CA ARG A 211 -18.60 13.54 -13.32
C ARG A 211 -19.02 12.10 -13.05
N TYR A 212 -18.49 11.51 -11.97
CA TYR A 212 -18.77 10.13 -11.59
C TYR A 212 -19.85 10.01 -10.51
N ASN A 213 -20.46 11.12 -10.10
CA ASN A 213 -21.42 11.18 -8.99
C ASN A 213 -20.84 10.59 -7.69
N LYS A 214 -19.55 10.86 -7.41
CA LYS A 214 -18.82 10.42 -6.23
C LYS A 214 -18.56 11.59 -5.30
N ASN A 215 -19.01 11.55 -4.04
CA ASN A 215 -18.67 12.55 -3.03
C ASN A 215 -18.88 12.01 -1.61
N TRP A 216 -17.93 11.18 -1.12
CA TRP A 216 -18.01 10.62 0.23
C TRP A 216 -16.64 10.34 0.83
N VAL A 217 -16.64 10.05 2.12
CA VAL A 217 -15.49 9.52 2.87
C VAL A 217 -15.86 8.17 3.47
N TRP A 218 -14.86 7.31 3.61
CA TRP A 218 -14.86 6.17 4.52
C TRP A 218 -13.82 6.38 5.61
N GLN A 219 -13.94 5.60 6.69
CA GLN A 219 -13.03 5.70 7.81
C GLN A 219 -11.58 5.41 7.37
N GLY A 220 -10.67 6.31 7.71
CA GLY A 220 -9.23 6.18 7.55
C GLY A 220 -8.53 6.10 8.90
N ASP A 221 -8.58 7.17 9.67
CA ASP A 221 -8.12 7.26 11.07
C ASP A 221 -6.98 6.27 11.42
N ASP A 222 -7.26 5.23 12.22
CA ASP A 222 -6.29 4.19 12.62
C ASP A 222 -6.18 3.02 11.60
N LEU A 223 -6.90 3.10 10.47
CA LEU A 223 -7.12 1.99 9.53
C LEU A 223 -5.82 1.36 8.99
N TRP A 224 -4.84 2.19 8.60
CA TRP A 224 -3.58 1.69 8.05
C TRP A 224 -2.84 0.76 9.01
N TYR A 225 -2.79 1.15 10.30
CA TYR A 225 -2.23 0.29 11.35
C TYR A 225 -3.08 -0.96 11.53
N THR A 226 -4.40 -0.82 11.68
CA THR A 226 -5.33 -1.92 11.96
C THR A 226 -5.31 -2.97 10.85
N ARG A 227 -5.38 -2.57 9.56
CA ARG A 227 -5.40 -3.53 8.45
C ARG A 227 -4.11 -4.34 8.35
N TRP A 228 -2.95 -3.75 8.62
CA TRP A 228 -1.70 -4.52 8.64
C TRP A 228 -1.62 -5.51 9.81
N GLN A 229 -2.21 -5.18 10.98
CA GLN A 229 -2.35 -6.17 12.07
C GLN A 229 -3.28 -7.32 11.63
N GLN A 230 -4.36 -7.03 10.94
CA GLN A 230 -5.30 -8.02 10.42
C GLN A 230 -4.67 -8.90 9.31
N VAL A 231 -3.79 -8.37 8.48
CA VAL A 231 -2.99 -9.15 7.52
C VAL A 231 -2.14 -10.21 8.26
N LEU A 232 -1.52 -9.82 9.38
CA LEU A 232 -0.74 -10.76 10.21
C LEU A 232 -1.61 -11.80 10.93
N GLU A 233 -2.89 -11.48 11.22
CA GLU A 233 -3.87 -12.43 11.79
C GLU A 233 -4.38 -13.43 10.75
N ILE A 234 -4.79 -12.93 9.57
CA ILE A 234 -5.42 -13.74 8.51
C ILE A 234 -4.39 -14.55 7.74
N GLU A 235 -3.17 -14.02 7.58
CA GLU A 235 -2.09 -14.62 6.80
C GLU A 235 -2.50 -15.03 5.37
N PRO A 236 -3.17 -14.15 4.58
CA PRO A 236 -3.60 -14.49 3.22
C PRO A 236 -2.41 -14.87 2.33
N GLU A 237 -2.65 -15.49 1.19
CA GLU A 237 -1.58 -15.77 0.21
C GLU A 237 -1.06 -14.48 -0.43
N TYR A 238 -1.95 -13.53 -0.68
CA TYR A 238 -1.60 -12.25 -1.29
C TYR A 238 -2.26 -11.09 -0.54
N VAL A 239 -1.59 -9.94 -0.57
CA VAL A 239 -2.13 -8.65 -0.11
C VAL A 239 -2.11 -7.68 -1.28
N GLU A 240 -3.16 -6.89 -1.47
CA GLU A 240 -3.17 -5.81 -2.44
C GLU A 240 -3.46 -4.47 -1.77
N ILE A 241 -2.53 -3.53 -1.93
CA ILE A 241 -2.65 -2.18 -1.39
C ILE A 241 -3.52 -1.35 -2.34
N LEU A 242 -4.60 -0.81 -1.83
CA LEU A 242 -5.49 0.12 -2.53
C LEU A 242 -5.19 1.55 -2.08
N THR A 243 -4.43 2.33 -2.89
CA THR A 243 -3.81 2.05 -4.18
C THR A 243 -2.40 2.64 -4.26
N TRP A 244 -1.73 2.49 -5.40
CA TRP A 244 -0.49 3.20 -5.65
C TRP A 244 -0.73 4.68 -5.99
N ASN A 245 -1.64 4.97 -6.95
CA ASN A 245 -1.78 6.30 -7.56
C ASN A 245 -3.22 6.73 -7.84
N ASP A 246 -4.24 6.23 -7.09
CA ASP A 246 -5.58 6.81 -7.22
C ASP A 246 -5.69 8.09 -6.38
N TYR A 247 -5.32 9.20 -7.02
CA TYR A 247 -5.40 10.52 -6.41
C TYR A 247 -6.84 10.99 -6.22
N GLY A 248 -7.75 10.57 -7.12
CA GLY A 248 -9.18 10.92 -7.10
C GLY A 248 -9.94 10.30 -5.94
N GLU A 249 -9.44 9.20 -5.36
CA GLU A 249 -10.02 8.54 -4.20
C GLU A 249 -9.18 8.68 -2.92
N SER A 250 -8.06 9.44 -2.97
CA SER A 250 -7.24 9.81 -1.81
C SER A 250 -6.60 8.63 -1.06
N HIS A 251 -6.56 7.44 -1.63
CA HIS A 251 -5.95 6.27 -1.00
C HIS A 251 -4.60 5.87 -1.61
N TYR A 252 -4.01 6.76 -2.39
CA TYR A 252 -2.68 6.57 -2.97
C TYR A 252 -1.59 6.53 -1.90
N ILE A 253 -0.58 5.66 -2.13
CA ILE A 253 0.65 5.63 -1.33
C ILE A 253 1.90 5.93 -2.17
N GLY A 254 1.78 6.01 -3.49
CA GLY A 254 2.85 6.36 -4.41
C GLY A 254 3.21 7.84 -4.40
N PRO A 255 4.27 8.25 -5.08
CA PRO A 255 4.59 9.65 -5.31
C PRO A 255 3.46 10.39 -6.03
N ILE A 256 3.32 11.68 -5.77
CA ILE A 256 2.39 12.52 -6.53
C ILE A 256 3.11 13.03 -7.77
N HIS A 257 2.70 12.55 -8.93
CA HIS A 257 3.14 13.10 -10.21
C HIS A 257 2.13 14.13 -10.70
N GLU A 258 2.58 15.36 -10.96
CA GLU A 258 1.72 16.48 -11.41
C GLU A 258 0.89 16.11 -12.65
N THR A 259 1.43 15.28 -13.54
CA THR A 259 0.74 14.80 -14.73
C THR A 259 -0.46 13.92 -14.41
N GLY A 260 -0.41 13.15 -13.31
CA GLY A 260 -1.50 12.30 -12.84
C GLY A 260 -2.63 13.09 -12.18
N LEU A 261 -2.37 14.34 -11.76
CA LEU A 261 -3.39 15.19 -11.13
C LEU A 261 -4.44 15.75 -12.12
N SER A 262 -4.27 15.51 -13.42
CA SER A 262 -5.28 15.86 -14.44
C SER A 262 -6.64 15.17 -14.20
N VAL A 263 -6.68 14.09 -13.41
CA VAL A 263 -7.92 13.42 -13.00
C VAL A 263 -8.91 14.39 -12.33
N PHE A 264 -8.44 15.37 -11.58
CA PHE A 264 -9.30 16.34 -10.89
C PHE A 264 -10.05 17.26 -11.88
N ASP A 265 -9.41 17.68 -12.95
CA ASP A 265 -10.05 18.48 -14.00
C ASP A 265 -10.99 17.60 -14.82
N TYR A 266 -10.57 16.41 -15.22
CA TYR A 266 -11.38 15.48 -15.99
C TYR A 266 -12.63 15.02 -15.22
N ALA A 267 -12.49 14.71 -13.94
CA ALA A 267 -13.58 14.26 -13.08
C ALA A 267 -14.46 15.42 -12.55
N GLU A 268 -14.18 16.69 -12.95
CA GLU A 268 -14.90 17.89 -12.51
C GLU A 268 -14.89 18.05 -10.99
N ALA A 269 -13.78 17.69 -10.34
CA ALA A 269 -13.62 17.86 -8.90
C ALA A 269 -13.70 19.37 -8.53
N PRO A 270 -14.31 19.73 -7.40
CA PRO A 270 -14.45 21.14 -7.02
C PRO A 270 -13.09 21.81 -6.78
N PHE A 271 -12.07 21.07 -6.41
CA PHE A 271 -10.68 21.50 -6.27
C PHE A 271 -9.78 20.26 -6.25
N ASN A 272 -8.48 20.47 -6.48
CA ASN A 272 -7.49 19.40 -6.36
C ASN A 272 -7.13 19.18 -4.88
N TYR A 273 -7.72 18.16 -4.26
CA TYR A 273 -7.55 17.84 -2.85
C TYR A 273 -6.34 16.94 -2.57
N ALA A 274 -5.61 16.49 -3.60
CA ALA A 274 -4.35 15.79 -3.44
C ALA A 274 -3.12 16.71 -3.52
N LYS A 275 -3.28 17.92 -4.08
CA LYS A 275 -2.16 18.85 -4.24
C LYS A 275 -1.59 19.28 -2.88
N GLY A 276 -0.30 19.00 -2.65
CA GLY A 276 0.38 19.29 -1.39
C GLY A 276 0.00 18.37 -0.24
N MET A 277 -0.63 17.23 -0.55
CA MET A 277 -1.02 16.19 0.41
C MET A 277 -0.22 14.91 0.12
N PRO A 278 1.10 14.86 0.40
CA PRO A 278 1.90 13.66 0.17
C PRO A 278 1.42 12.51 1.08
N HIS A 279 1.50 11.28 0.57
CA HIS A 279 1.20 10.06 1.32
C HIS A 279 2.43 9.12 1.44
N ASP A 280 3.60 9.59 1.04
CA ASP A 280 4.86 8.85 1.08
C ASP A 280 5.18 8.26 2.45
N GLY A 281 4.77 8.96 3.51
CA GLY A 281 4.97 8.51 4.88
C GLY A 281 4.38 7.12 5.15
N TRP A 282 3.25 6.77 4.54
CA TRP A 282 2.64 5.45 4.74
C TRP A 282 3.47 4.30 4.19
N ARG A 283 4.43 4.55 3.29
CA ARG A 283 5.38 3.52 2.83
C ARG A 283 6.51 3.24 3.84
N LYS A 284 6.73 4.14 4.81
CA LYS A 284 7.91 4.10 5.70
C LYS A 284 8.11 2.76 6.41
N PHE A 285 7.03 2.11 6.84
CA PHE A 285 7.09 0.86 7.59
C PHE A 285 6.72 -0.38 6.77
N LEU A 286 6.41 -0.21 5.48
CA LEU A 286 6.06 -1.33 4.61
C LEU A 286 7.17 -2.38 4.52
N PRO A 287 8.47 -2.03 4.39
CA PRO A 287 9.51 -3.06 4.37
C PRO A 287 9.45 -3.98 5.58
N TYR A 288 9.30 -3.40 6.78
CA TYR A 288 9.21 -4.17 8.01
C TYR A 288 7.96 -5.06 8.07
N VAL A 289 6.77 -4.48 7.82
CA VAL A 289 5.52 -5.23 7.98
C VAL A 289 5.31 -6.25 6.87
N ILE A 290 5.78 -5.98 5.65
CA ILE A 290 5.75 -6.93 4.53
C ILE A 290 6.69 -8.10 4.79
N ASP A 291 7.90 -7.85 5.28
CA ASP A 291 8.83 -8.91 5.65
C ASP A 291 8.29 -9.75 6.81
N LEU A 292 7.70 -9.10 7.81
CA LEU A 292 7.05 -9.80 8.92
C LEU A 292 5.91 -10.71 8.42
N TYR A 293 5.04 -10.20 7.54
CA TYR A 293 3.97 -10.98 6.91
C TYR A 293 4.53 -12.15 6.09
N LYS A 294 5.53 -11.92 5.23
CA LYS A 294 6.13 -12.97 4.39
C LYS A 294 6.83 -14.04 5.21
N ASN A 295 7.34 -13.69 6.39
CA ASN A 295 8.00 -14.61 7.33
C ASN A 295 7.03 -15.30 8.29
N GLY A 296 5.72 -15.17 8.12
CA GLY A 296 4.70 -15.79 8.98
C GLY A 296 4.69 -15.20 10.39
N GLY A 297 4.85 -13.87 10.51
CA GLY A 297 4.77 -13.13 11.77
C GLY A 297 5.95 -13.33 12.74
N LYS A 298 7.04 -14.01 12.31
CA LYS A 298 8.08 -14.44 13.27
C LYS A 298 9.14 -13.40 13.55
N ASP A 299 9.69 -12.77 12.55
CA ASP A 299 10.72 -11.72 12.70
C ASP A 299 10.88 -10.93 11.40
N ALA A 300 11.17 -9.64 11.53
CA ALA A 300 11.60 -8.75 10.46
C ALA A 300 12.67 -7.81 11.02
N GLN A 301 13.55 -7.33 10.16
CA GLN A 301 14.62 -6.41 10.60
C GLN A 301 14.12 -4.97 10.57
N ILE A 302 14.47 -4.19 11.59
CA ILE A 302 14.31 -2.74 11.56
C ILE A 302 15.59 -2.16 10.98
N THR A 303 15.53 -1.66 9.76
CA THR A 303 16.66 -1.00 9.12
C THR A 303 16.91 0.37 9.73
N ASP A 304 15.82 1.12 9.93
CA ASP A 304 15.85 2.46 10.49
C ASP A 304 14.61 2.66 11.39
N GLU A 305 14.82 3.08 12.62
CA GLU A 305 13.75 3.55 13.47
C GLU A 305 13.16 4.86 12.91
N GLY A 306 11.91 5.14 13.21
CA GLY A 306 11.29 6.39 12.77
C GLY A 306 9.83 6.51 13.15
N ILE A 307 9.23 7.62 12.74
CA ILE A 307 7.85 7.95 13.02
C ILE A 307 7.13 8.42 11.75
N VAL A 308 5.86 8.08 11.65
CA VAL A 308 4.92 8.56 10.63
C VAL A 308 3.76 9.22 11.35
N SER A 309 3.24 10.33 10.81
CA SER A 309 2.04 10.99 11.33
C SER A 309 1.14 11.40 10.19
N TRP A 310 -0.19 11.31 10.42
CA TRP A 310 -1.18 11.74 9.45
C TRP A 310 -2.39 12.39 10.14
N TYR A 311 -3.00 13.34 9.44
CA TYR A 311 -4.15 14.08 9.93
C TYR A 311 -4.75 14.92 8.80
N ARG A 312 -6.00 15.37 8.97
CA ARG A 312 -6.61 16.35 8.07
C ARG A 312 -6.14 17.75 8.41
N ILE A 313 -5.78 18.51 7.38
CA ILE A 313 -5.32 19.89 7.57
C ILE A 313 -6.47 20.86 7.88
N ASN A 314 -7.70 20.48 7.58
CA ASN A 314 -8.89 21.23 7.95
C ASN A 314 -9.71 20.45 8.97
N PRO A 315 -9.95 20.99 10.19
CA PRO A 315 -10.93 20.42 11.11
C PRO A 315 -12.31 20.33 10.45
N ALA A 316 -13.12 19.35 10.85
CA ALA A 316 -14.45 19.13 10.29
C ALA A 316 -15.36 20.35 10.33
N SER A 317 -15.21 21.17 11.39
CA SER A 317 -15.98 22.41 11.60
C SER A 317 -15.44 23.64 10.88
N ALA A 318 -14.32 23.53 10.13
CA ALA A 318 -13.63 24.71 9.60
C ALA A 318 -14.40 25.39 8.46
N CYS A 319 -14.98 24.61 7.56
CA CYS A 319 -15.62 25.10 6.34
C CYS A 319 -16.83 24.22 5.98
N SER A 320 -17.41 24.44 4.78
CA SER A 320 -18.48 23.56 4.28
C SER A 320 -17.94 22.13 4.04
N SER A 321 -18.74 21.11 4.33
CA SER A 321 -18.44 19.72 3.94
C SER A 321 -18.36 19.54 2.41
N GLY A 322 -18.83 20.52 1.61
CA GLY A 322 -18.93 20.37 0.16
C GLY A 322 -19.99 19.34 -0.27
N LYS A 323 -20.98 19.07 0.59
CA LYS A 323 -21.96 17.98 0.46
C LYS A 323 -21.32 16.56 0.52
N THR A 324 -20.09 16.48 0.97
CA THR A 324 -19.46 15.17 1.22
C THR A 324 -20.23 14.46 2.32
N THR A 325 -20.50 13.17 2.11
CA THR A 325 -21.16 12.30 3.09
C THR A 325 -20.18 11.32 3.70
N GLY A 326 -20.48 10.85 4.88
CA GLY A 326 -19.90 9.62 5.42
C GLY A 326 -20.65 8.44 4.82
N ASN A 327 -19.94 7.53 4.17
CA ASN A 327 -20.48 6.42 3.37
C ASN A 327 -21.15 6.85 2.05
N THR A 328 -21.59 5.86 1.27
CA THR A 328 -22.26 6.04 -0.01
C THR A 328 -23.53 5.21 -0.15
N GLU A 329 -24.59 5.83 -0.70
CA GLU A 329 -25.84 5.14 -1.02
C GLU A 329 -25.68 4.06 -2.11
N THR A 330 -24.68 4.21 -2.99
CA THR A 330 -24.47 3.27 -4.10
C THR A 330 -24.13 1.86 -3.61
N GLN A 331 -23.60 1.74 -2.38
CA GLN A 331 -23.34 0.46 -1.72
C GLN A 331 -24.39 0.11 -0.64
N HIS A 332 -25.55 0.76 -0.67
CA HIS A 332 -26.62 0.56 0.33
C HIS A 332 -26.18 0.84 1.77
N GLN A 333 -25.18 1.71 1.96
CA GLN A 333 -24.67 2.11 3.26
C GLN A 333 -25.53 3.24 3.87
N GLN A 334 -25.56 3.31 5.21
CA GLN A 334 -26.18 4.43 5.90
C GLN A 334 -25.37 5.70 5.65
N ILE A 335 -26.04 6.76 5.22
CA ILE A 335 -25.43 8.07 5.06
C ILE A 335 -25.27 8.74 6.42
N LEU A 336 -24.05 9.20 6.69
CA LEU A 336 -23.62 9.87 7.91
C LEU A 336 -23.02 11.23 7.56
N GLU A 337 -22.82 12.08 8.58
CA GLU A 337 -21.99 13.25 8.41
C GLU A 337 -20.51 12.85 8.39
N PRO A 338 -19.65 13.47 7.58
CA PRO A 338 -18.24 13.05 7.44
C PRO A 338 -17.47 13.04 8.78
N GLN A 339 -17.79 13.97 9.71
CA GLN A 339 -17.16 14.03 11.04
C GLN A 339 -17.59 12.91 11.99
N GLU A 340 -18.63 12.18 11.68
CA GLU A 340 -18.99 10.97 12.42
C GLU A 340 -18.06 9.82 12.06
N VAL A 341 -17.58 9.80 10.80
CA VAL A 341 -16.71 8.77 10.22
C VAL A 341 -15.23 9.10 10.44
N LEU A 342 -14.80 10.33 10.12
CA LEU A 342 -13.41 10.77 10.27
C LEU A 342 -13.24 11.69 11.48
N LYS A 343 -12.30 11.40 12.36
CA LYS A 343 -12.07 12.15 13.61
C LYS A 343 -11.04 13.25 13.43
N ASP A 344 -11.25 14.37 14.16
CA ASP A 344 -10.27 15.46 14.25
C ASP A 344 -9.16 15.10 15.23
N LYS A 345 -8.21 14.27 14.75
CA LYS A 345 -7.05 13.79 15.51
C LYS A 345 -5.77 13.92 14.70
N VAL A 346 -4.65 13.95 15.39
CA VAL A 346 -3.33 13.66 14.84
C VAL A 346 -3.00 12.22 15.19
N PHE A 347 -2.88 11.37 14.18
CA PHE A 347 -2.50 9.96 14.28
C PHE A 347 -1.00 9.84 14.09
N PHE A 348 -0.40 8.85 14.73
CA PHE A 348 1.03 8.59 14.58
C PHE A 348 1.35 7.10 14.83
N SER A 349 2.32 6.60 14.08
CA SER A 349 2.94 5.30 14.32
C SER A 349 4.45 5.43 14.32
N ALA A 350 5.13 4.66 15.15
CA ALA A 350 6.59 4.58 15.15
C ALA A 350 7.05 3.14 15.04
N LEU A 351 8.08 2.89 14.23
CA LEU A 351 8.79 1.62 14.15
C LEU A 351 10.04 1.71 15.02
N LEU A 352 10.11 0.92 16.08
CA LEU A 352 11.13 1.05 17.12
C LEU A 352 11.71 -0.31 17.53
N GLU A 353 12.97 -0.31 17.95
CA GLU A 353 13.62 -1.46 18.60
C GLU A 353 13.23 -1.58 20.08
N SER A 354 12.89 -0.46 20.72
CA SER A 354 12.42 -0.39 22.11
C SER A 354 11.54 0.84 22.29
N THR A 355 10.79 0.88 23.40
CA THR A 355 9.87 1.99 23.68
C THR A 355 10.54 3.37 23.61
N ALA A 356 9.76 4.37 23.22
CA ALA A 356 10.13 5.76 23.18
C ALA A 356 8.92 6.63 23.54
N ASP A 357 9.14 7.87 23.97
CA ASP A 357 8.09 8.82 24.26
C ASP A 357 7.72 9.61 23.01
N VAL A 358 6.44 9.92 22.87
CA VAL A 358 5.90 10.73 21.78
C VAL A 358 5.21 11.97 22.32
N SER A 359 5.42 13.10 21.66
CA SER A 359 4.69 14.35 21.94
C SER A 359 4.22 14.99 20.63
N VAL A 360 3.14 15.77 20.72
CA VAL A 360 2.55 16.49 19.60
C VAL A 360 2.31 17.93 19.98
N ALA A 361 2.92 18.86 19.24
CA ALA A 361 2.63 20.29 19.37
C ALA A 361 1.70 20.73 18.23
N ILE A 362 0.68 21.53 18.55
CA ILE A 362 -0.21 22.16 17.58
C ILE A 362 -0.23 23.67 17.88
N GLY A 363 0.20 24.48 16.90
CA GLY A 363 0.29 25.94 17.09
C GLY A 363 1.22 26.34 18.23
N GLY A 364 2.30 25.61 18.46
CA GLY A 364 3.28 25.84 19.52
C GLY A 364 2.83 25.43 20.93
N LYS A 365 1.74 24.66 21.05
CA LYS A 365 1.28 24.10 22.33
C LYS A 365 1.63 22.62 22.39
N ASP A 366 2.65 22.29 23.14
CA ASP A 366 3.09 20.92 23.37
C ASP A 366 2.10 20.12 24.22
N ARG A 367 1.92 18.87 23.85
CA ARG A 367 1.08 17.90 24.56
C ARG A 367 1.78 16.54 24.56
N ALA A 368 1.97 16.00 25.76
CA ALA A 368 2.37 14.59 25.87
C ALA A 368 1.30 13.73 25.22
N ALA A 369 1.73 12.78 24.40
CA ALA A 369 0.89 11.77 23.80
C ALA A 369 1.23 10.39 24.39
N SER A 370 0.39 9.41 24.14
CA SER A 370 0.62 8.04 24.57
C SER A 370 0.33 7.07 23.44
N TRP A 371 1.03 5.96 23.48
CA TRP A 371 0.75 4.85 22.60
C TRP A 371 -0.55 4.16 23.03
N THR A 372 -1.46 3.96 22.06
CA THR A 372 -2.68 3.17 22.27
C THR A 372 -2.38 1.69 22.09
N ASN A 373 -1.50 1.38 21.14
CA ASN A 373 -1.06 0.03 20.83
C ASN A 373 0.48 0.00 20.89
N THR A 374 1.01 -1.05 21.48
CA THR A 374 2.45 -1.30 21.61
C THR A 374 2.75 -2.77 21.33
N PRO A 375 3.95 -3.09 20.83
CA PRO A 375 4.41 -4.47 20.81
C PRO A 375 4.42 -5.08 22.22
N ASP A 376 4.26 -6.39 22.34
CA ASP A 376 4.28 -7.10 23.59
C ASP A 376 5.55 -6.81 24.40
N GLY A 377 5.37 -6.40 25.66
CA GLY A 377 6.48 -6.03 26.55
C GLY A 377 7.20 -4.73 26.18
N GLY A 378 6.69 -3.92 25.25
CA GLY A 378 7.33 -2.66 24.84
C GLY A 378 8.63 -2.86 24.05
N GLY A 379 8.75 -3.99 23.35
CA GLY A 379 9.92 -4.36 22.55
C GLY A 379 9.88 -3.85 21.12
N LYS A 380 10.57 -4.57 20.25
CA LYS A 380 10.69 -4.30 18.81
C LYS A 380 9.34 -4.37 18.11
N GLY A 381 9.01 -3.36 17.30
CA GLY A 381 7.84 -3.37 16.44
C GLY A 381 7.20 -1.99 16.24
N ILE A 382 5.94 -1.99 15.77
CA ILE A 382 5.19 -0.78 15.48
C ILE A 382 4.37 -0.37 16.71
N TYR A 383 4.62 0.84 17.16
CA TYR A 383 3.85 1.56 18.18
C TYR A 383 2.84 2.46 17.48
N HIS A 384 1.61 2.55 17.99
CA HIS A 384 0.56 3.34 17.36
C HIS A 384 -0.26 4.12 18.38
N GLY A 385 -0.69 5.34 18.03
CA GLY A 385 -1.53 6.18 18.86
C GLY A 385 -2.08 7.40 18.14
N SER A 386 -2.89 8.17 18.85
CA SER A 386 -3.46 9.41 18.33
C SER A 386 -3.79 10.39 19.46
N ILE A 387 -3.87 11.69 19.16
CA ILE A 387 -4.42 12.69 20.05
C ILE A 387 -5.47 13.55 19.34
N PRO A 388 -6.51 14.03 20.07
CA PRO A 388 -7.50 14.92 19.49
C PRO A 388 -6.89 16.31 19.22
N ILE A 389 -7.29 16.94 18.11
CA ILE A 389 -6.87 18.30 17.73
C ILE A 389 -7.43 19.34 18.73
N ASN A 390 -8.63 19.13 19.29
CA ASN A 390 -9.30 20.03 20.24
C ASN A 390 -9.45 21.45 19.71
N ASN A 391 -9.84 21.60 18.44
CA ASN A 391 -10.01 22.87 17.73
C ASN A 391 -8.73 23.74 17.68
N GLN A 392 -7.54 23.17 17.94
CA GLN A 392 -6.28 23.88 17.80
C GLN A 392 -5.91 24.00 16.30
N THR A 393 -5.30 25.12 15.97
CA THR A 393 -4.79 25.42 14.62
C THR A 393 -3.32 25.83 14.70
N GLY A 394 -2.62 25.78 13.57
CA GLY A 394 -1.22 26.15 13.46
C GLY A 394 -0.33 24.96 13.06
N ALA A 395 0.97 25.18 13.05
CA ALA A 395 1.95 24.16 12.71
C ALA A 395 1.83 22.94 13.63
N VAL A 396 1.93 21.74 13.07
CA VAL A 396 1.96 20.47 13.80
C VAL A 396 3.40 19.99 13.86
N VAL A 397 3.89 19.70 15.07
CA VAL A 397 5.19 19.07 15.25
C VAL A 397 4.98 17.77 16.02
N VAL A 398 5.48 16.67 15.51
CA VAL A 398 5.42 15.36 16.19
C VAL A 398 6.85 14.94 16.52
N THR A 399 7.14 14.77 17.81
CA THR A 399 8.48 14.51 18.31
C THR A 399 8.55 13.16 19.00
N LEU A 400 9.57 12.40 18.67
CA LEU A 400 9.89 11.11 19.25
C LEU A 400 11.19 11.23 20.06
N THR A 401 11.16 10.86 21.34
CA THR A 401 12.32 10.94 22.23
C THR A 401 12.54 9.63 22.98
N ARG A 402 13.79 9.33 23.31
CA ARG A 402 14.18 8.22 24.20
C ARG A 402 15.27 8.70 25.13
N ASP A 403 15.13 8.44 26.44
CA ASP A 403 16.07 8.88 27.47
C ASP A 403 16.34 10.41 27.47
N ASN A 404 15.33 11.21 27.12
CA ASN A 404 15.37 12.66 26.89
C ASN A 404 16.20 13.10 25.67
N GLU A 405 16.60 12.19 24.80
CA GLU A 405 17.27 12.51 23.54
C GLU A 405 16.28 12.45 22.36
N LEU A 406 16.43 13.39 21.43
CA LEU A 406 15.62 13.43 20.20
C LEU A 406 15.98 12.25 19.29
N LEU A 407 15.00 11.42 18.97
CA LEU A 407 15.15 10.38 17.96
C LEU A 407 14.71 10.86 16.57
N ALA A 408 13.52 11.44 16.48
CA ALA A 408 12.96 11.90 15.22
C ALA A 408 11.95 13.02 15.45
N GLU A 409 11.81 13.92 14.47
CA GLU A 409 10.85 15.01 14.51
C GLU A 409 10.22 15.23 13.14
N ILE A 410 8.88 15.32 13.10
CA ILE A 410 8.11 15.68 11.92
C ILE A 410 7.68 17.14 12.06
N GLN A 411 8.12 17.99 11.13
CA GLN A 411 7.58 19.32 10.92
C GLN A 411 6.41 19.22 9.93
N GLY A 412 5.20 19.11 10.48
CA GLY A 412 4.01 18.81 9.69
C GLY A 412 3.33 20.05 9.08
N HIS A 413 2.38 19.81 8.19
CA HIS A 413 1.56 20.86 7.63
C HIS A 413 0.69 21.51 8.73
N GLN A 414 0.45 22.81 8.61
CA GLN A 414 -0.39 23.51 9.59
C GLN A 414 -1.86 23.08 9.50
N ILE A 415 -2.50 22.90 10.64
CA ILE A 415 -3.96 22.81 10.73
C ILE A 415 -4.54 24.21 10.61
N THR A 416 -5.51 24.39 9.72
CA THR A 416 -6.05 25.71 9.40
C THR A 416 -7.57 25.68 9.16
N THR A 417 -8.24 26.80 9.45
CA THR A 417 -9.64 27.01 9.11
C THR A 417 -9.81 27.71 7.75
N ASN A 418 -8.72 27.96 7.04
CA ASN A 418 -8.76 28.51 5.68
C ASN A 418 -8.80 27.35 4.70
N CYS A 419 -9.92 27.18 3.99
CA CYS A 419 -10.15 26.10 3.06
C CYS A 419 -10.21 26.57 1.62
N VAL A 420 -9.76 25.75 0.69
CA VAL A 420 -9.89 26.02 -0.76
C VAL A 420 -11.37 26.07 -1.13
N ARG A 421 -11.79 27.14 -1.81
CA ARG A 421 -13.20 27.36 -2.19
C ARG A 421 -14.21 27.23 -1.03
N ASN A 422 -13.78 27.52 0.20
CA ASN A 422 -14.58 27.36 1.43
C ASN A 422 -15.12 25.92 1.63
N MET A 423 -14.38 24.91 1.16
CA MET A 423 -14.70 23.49 1.37
C MET A 423 -13.62 22.80 2.15
N THR A 424 -14.02 21.98 3.13
CA THR A 424 -13.11 21.13 3.91
C THR A 424 -12.41 20.13 3.00
N ASN A 425 -11.06 20.08 3.07
CA ASN A 425 -10.32 18.99 2.46
C ASN A 425 -10.36 17.78 3.40
N TRP A 426 -11.04 16.73 2.95
CA TRP A 426 -11.17 15.48 3.72
C TRP A 426 -10.02 14.50 3.48
N ASN A 427 -9.07 14.84 2.58
CA ASN A 427 -7.86 14.07 2.40
C ASN A 427 -6.89 14.24 3.57
N ALA A 428 -6.07 13.23 3.84
CA ALA A 428 -5.03 13.28 4.85
C ALA A 428 -3.75 13.93 4.31
N TRP A 429 -3.06 14.68 5.17
CA TRP A 429 -1.65 14.98 5.00
C TRP A 429 -0.84 13.93 5.79
N VAL A 430 0.24 13.41 5.18
CA VAL A 430 1.09 12.40 5.81
C VAL A 430 2.54 12.85 5.79
N GLY A 431 3.18 12.79 6.95
CA GLY A 431 4.60 13.08 7.08
C GLY A 431 5.34 11.97 7.80
N ASN A 432 6.65 11.92 7.61
CA ASN A 432 7.49 10.95 8.31
C ASN A 432 8.85 11.55 8.67
N ALA A 433 9.53 10.92 9.64
CA ALA A 433 10.91 11.21 9.98
C ALA A 433 11.62 9.92 10.38
N THR A 434 12.87 9.79 9.90
CA THR A 434 13.77 8.70 10.30
C THR A 434 14.59 9.15 11.51
N SER A 435 14.86 8.23 12.43
CA SER A 435 15.74 8.51 13.59
C SER A 435 17.12 8.97 13.12
N THR A 436 17.62 10.04 13.73
CA THR A 436 18.98 10.54 13.52
C THR A 436 19.98 10.02 14.57
N GLY A 437 19.50 9.21 15.51
CA GLY A 437 20.29 8.59 16.58
C GLY A 437 21.22 7.48 16.07
N PRO A 438 22.13 6.96 16.91
CA PRO A 438 22.98 5.85 16.54
C PRO A 438 22.10 4.64 16.17
N LYS A 439 22.43 4.01 15.02
CA LYS A 439 21.68 2.81 14.58
C LYS A 439 21.83 1.70 15.62
N PRO A 440 20.75 0.95 15.93
CA PRO A 440 20.83 -0.19 16.84
C PRO A 440 21.88 -1.17 16.34
N VAL A 441 22.80 -1.58 17.22
CA VAL A 441 23.78 -2.61 16.88
C VAL A 441 23.05 -3.94 16.90
N SER A 442 22.82 -4.54 15.73
CA SER A 442 22.27 -5.88 15.63
C SER A 442 23.19 -6.83 16.39
N SER A 443 22.70 -7.44 17.48
CA SER A 443 23.42 -8.46 18.22
C SER A 443 23.47 -9.76 17.40
N SER A 444 24.40 -9.82 16.44
CA SER A 444 24.81 -11.09 15.87
C SER A 444 25.60 -11.84 16.93
N SER A 445 25.05 -12.90 17.48
CA SER A 445 25.74 -13.82 18.36
C SER A 445 26.85 -14.56 17.59
N THR A 446 28.03 -13.97 17.54
CA THR A 446 29.25 -14.65 17.11
C THR A 446 29.97 -15.14 18.34
N SER A 447 29.97 -16.43 18.52
CA SER A 447 30.85 -17.11 19.48
C SER A 447 32.31 -16.84 19.10
N SER A 448 32.98 -15.97 19.86
CA SER A 448 34.39 -15.70 19.68
C SER A 448 35.23 -16.86 20.25
N LYS A 449 35.97 -17.53 19.39
CA LYS A 449 37.19 -18.20 19.79
C LYS A 449 38.30 -17.18 19.98
N HIS A 450 38.86 -17.15 21.18
CA HIS A 450 40.08 -16.41 21.50
C HIS A 450 41.24 -16.90 20.63
N GLU A 451 41.91 -16.01 19.93
CA GLU A 451 43.33 -16.08 19.64
C GLU A 451 43.97 -14.71 19.82
N SER A 452 44.94 -14.67 20.68
CA SER A 452 45.75 -13.51 21.02
C SER A 452 46.89 -13.34 20.01
N SER A 453 47.10 -12.15 19.46
CA SER A 453 48.46 -11.68 19.17
C SER A 453 48.52 -10.17 18.96
N SER A 454 49.61 -9.66 19.43
CA SER A 454 50.05 -8.31 19.73
C SER A 454 50.27 -7.36 18.56
N SER A 455 49.98 -6.07 18.84
CA SER A 455 50.70 -4.84 18.50
C SER A 455 51.41 -4.66 17.15
N ARG A 456 51.00 -3.61 16.40
CA ARG A 456 51.95 -2.49 16.04
C ARG A 456 51.20 -1.28 15.46
N VAL A 457 51.49 -0.16 16.10
CA VAL A 457 51.15 1.20 15.65
C VAL A 457 52.07 1.59 14.47
N VAL A 458 51.52 2.19 13.40
CA VAL A 458 52.26 3.08 12.53
C VAL A 458 51.37 4.27 12.15
N LEU A 459 51.89 5.45 12.46
CA LEU A 459 51.38 6.79 12.14
C LEU A 459 51.89 7.23 10.78
N SER A 460 51.16 8.13 10.14
CA SER A 460 51.52 9.14 9.12
C SER A 460 50.80 8.94 7.78
N GLY A 461 50.29 9.94 7.08
CA GLY A 461 50.43 11.36 7.12
C GLY A 461 49.49 11.99 6.09
N LEU A 462 49.13 13.23 6.35
CA LEU A 462 48.34 14.11 5.46
C LEU A 462 49.04 14.37 4.10
N ILE A 463 48.26 14.41 3.03
CA ILE A 463 48.59 15.30 1.89
C ILE A 463 47.28 15.89 1.32
N HIS A 464 47.16 17.22 1.35
CA HIS A 464 46.25 18.05 0.58
C HIS A 464 46.76 18.23 -0.83
N VAL A 465 45.89 18.20 -1.83
CA VAL A 465 46.08 19.02 -3.05
C VAL A 465 44.71 19.45 -3.61
N ALA A 466 44.71 20.72 -3.98
CA ALA A 466 43.59 21.54 -4.40
C ALA A 466 43.29 21.47 -5.91
N MET A 467 42.08 21.86 -6.23
CA MET A 467 41.54 22.58 -7.41
C MET A 467 42.23 22.49 -8.78
N ALA A 468 41.42 22.31 -9.81
CA ALA A 468 41.45 23.20 -11.01
C ALA A 468 40.13 23.10 -11.80
N TRP A 469 39.53 24.25 -12.01
CA TRP A 469 38.48 24.56 -12.97
C TRP A 469 39.00 24.54 -14.40
N ILE A 470 38.23 24.07 -15.38
CA ILE A 470 38.24 24.65 -16.74
C ILE A 470 36.82 24.54 -17.33
N ALA A 471 36.26 25.72 -17.60
CA ALA A 471 35.10 25.91 -18.48
C ALA A 471 35.60 26.01 -19.93
N PHE A 472 34.83 25.47 -20.88
CA PHE A 472 34.84 26.01 -22.24
C PHE A 472 33.46 25.97 -22.89
N PHE A 473 33.19 27.08 -23.49
CA PHE A 473 32.05 27.56 -24.23
C PHE A 473 31.96 27.00 -25.67
N VAL A 474 30.73 27.01 -26.26
CA VAL A 474 30.31 27.57 -27.55
C VAL A 474 29.97 26.61 -28.71
N LEU A 475 28.69 26.70 -29.11
CA LEU A 475 28.06 26.82 -30.45
C LEU A 475 28.18 25.69 -31.50
N ALA A 476 27.09 25.07 -31.81
CA ALA A 476 26.34 25.29 -33.06
C ALA A 476 24.94 24.62 -32.91
#